data_7097769acca88f025cdfe69aba00b0a0
#
_entry.id   7097769acca88f025cdfe69aba00b0a0
#
_cell.length_a   1.000
_cell.length_b   1.000
_cell.length_c   1.000
_cell.angle_alpha   90.00
_cell.angle_beta   90.00
_cell.angle_gamma   90.00
#
_symmetry.space_group_name_H-M   'P 1'
#
loop_
_entity.id
_entity.type
_entity.pdbx_description
1 polymer ?
#
loop_
_entity_poly.entity_id
_entity_poly.type
_entity_poly.pdbx_seq_one_letter_code
_entity_poly.pdbx_strand_id
1 'polypeptide(L)'
;MFNGREDIVKFRPCIDIHNGKVKQIVGSSLQDKGDKARENFVASKDAVFYARMYRELGLSGGHIILLNPVDSPYYESTKKQAIEALSATPGLLQVGGGITADNAQEFLDAGASHVIVTSYVFKNGKISYTNLKRLVKAVGKERIVLDLSCKAAADLSADKNDNIDSGTTEETHEIVGKNIKSGSTGIQKYYIVTDRWQKMTNVELCAETLNELSQYCDEFLVHAADVEGKQNGIEENVAKILGNWAKIPITYAGGVHNLEDISLLKKIGKENVDVTVGSALDIFGGNLKLENVVSECR
;
A
#
# COMPACT_ATOMS: atom_id res chain seq x y z
N MET A 1 1.81 -3.24 -27.88
CA MET A 1 2.90 -4.23 -27.80
C MET A 1 3.89 -3.66 -26.79
N PHE A 2 3.93 -4.21 -25.58
CA PHE A 2 4.97 -3.88 -24.60
C PHE A 2 6.24 -4.65 -24.98
N ASN A 3 7.15 -3.98 -25.66
CA ASN A 3 8.49 -4.51 -25.93
C ASN A 3 9.34 -4.41 -24.67
N GLY A 4 9.73 -5.56 -24.10
CA GLY A 4 10.91 -5.70 -23.25
C GLY A 4 10.71 -5.74 -21.75
N ARG A 5 9.52 -6.08 -21.22
CA ARG A 5 9.45 -6.60 -19.86
C ARG A 5 9.93 -8.06 -19.92
N GLU A 6 11.03 -8.38 -19.26
CA GLU A 6 11.30 -9.76 -18.88
C GLU A 6 10.08 -10.20 -18.04
N ASP A 7 9.49 -11.35 -18.38
CA ASP A 7 8.30 -11.93 -17.71
C ASP A 7 8.69 -12.45 -16.30
N ILE A 8 9.18 -11.57 -15.44
CA ILE A 8 9.66 -11.88 -14.11
C ILE A 8 8.95 -10.94 -13.12
N VAL A 9 8.16 -11.51 -12.23
CA VAL A 9 7.59 -10.79 -11.08
C VAL A 9 8.73 -10.39 -10.15
N LYS A 10 8.85 -9.10 -9.83
CA LYS A 10 9.91 -8.58 -8.98
C LYS A 10 9.45 -8.48 -7.53
N PHE A 11 10.34 -8.89 -6.62
CA PHE A 11 10.18 -8.53 -5.22
C PHE A 11 10.60 -7.06 -5.02
N ARG A 12 9.68 -6.24 -4.52
CA ARG A 12 9.84 -4.81 -4.21
C ARG A 12 9.93 -4.64 -2.69
N PRO A 13 11.11 -4.47 -2.08
CA PRO A 13 11.25 -4.41 -0.64
C PRO A 13 10.65 -3.13 -0.04
N CYS A 14 10.25 -3.19 1.23
CA CYS A 14 9.70 -2.05 1.96
C CYS A 14 10.52 -1.67 3.20
N ILE A 15 10.47 -0.40 3.57
CA ILE A 15 11.01 0.16 4.81
C ILE A 15 9.95 1.11 5.38
N ASP A 16 9.27 0.69 6.43
CA ASP A 16 8.30 1.54 7.13
C ASP A 16 8.96 2.26 8.29
N ILE A 17 8.82 3.58 8.37
CA ILE A 17 9.44 4.39 9.43
C ILE A 17 8.35 5.05 10.26
N HIS A 18 8.34 4.75 11.56
CA HIS A 18 7.42 5.34 12.52
C HIS A 18 8.16 5.77 13.78
N ASN A 19 7.96 7.02 14.23
CA ASN A 19 8.60 7.61 15.39
C ASN A 19 10.15 7.52 15.33
N GLY A 20 10.70 7.80 14.13
CA GLY A 20 12.14 7.79 13.87
C GLY A 20 12.80 6.41 13.88
N LYS A 21 12.04 5.31 13.79
CA LYS A 21 12.55 3.93 13.76
C LYS A 21 11.91 3.13 12.63
N VAL A 22 12.67 2.21 12.09
CA VAL A 22 12.10 1.20 11.16
C VAL A 22 11.22 0.24 11.95
N LYS A 23 9.99 0.03 11.49
CA LYS A 23 8.99 -0.79 12.17
C LYS A 23 8.15 -1.55 11.16
N GLN A 24 7.52 -2.62 11.65
CA GLN A 24 6.35 -3.21 11.00
C GLN A 24 5.15 -3.05 11.93
N ILE A 25 4.08 -2.53 11.40
CA ILE A 25 2.85 -2.26 12.16
C ILE A 25 1.66 -3.00 11.54
N VAL A 26 0.63 -3.23 12.34
CA VAL A 26 -0.69 -3.60 11.80
C VAL A 26 -1.32 -2.33 11.25
N GLY A 27 -1.43 -2.21 9.93
CA GLY A 27 -1.80 -0.97 9.27
C GLY A 27 -3.11 -0.36 9.75
N SER A 28 -4.13 -1.18 10.00
CA SER A 28 -5.42 -0.74 10.56
C SER A 28 -5.35 -0.21 12.00
N SER A 29 -4.22 -0.38 12.69
CA SER A 29 -4.03 0.05 14.08
C SER A 29 -3.39 1.44 14.22
N LEU A 30 -2.93 2.02 13.11
CA LEU A 30 -2.28 3.33 13.12
C LEU A 30 -3.29 4.44 13.44
N GLN A 31 -3.08 5.15 14.55
CA GLN A 31 -3.95 6.24 15.01
C GLN A 31 -3.20 7.57 14.96
N ASP A 32 -3.86 8.60 14.43
CA ASP A 32 -3.32 9.97 14.36
C ASP A 32 -3.10 10.56 15.76
N LYS A 33 -4.06 10.30 16.65
CA LYS A 33 -4.00 10.85 18.02
C LYS A 33 -2.96 10.13 18.86
N GLY A 34 -1.84 10.80 19.09
CA GLY A 34 -0.75 10.31 19.95
C GLY A 34 0.24 9.39 19.25
N ASP A 35 0.23 9.34 17.90
CA ASP A 35 1.17 8.54 17.09
C ASP A 35 1.30 7.09 17.55
N LYS A 36 0.15 6.47 17.87
CA LYS A 36 0.09 5.09 18.36
C LYS A 36 -0.17 4.12 17.22
N ALA A 37 0.51 2.99 17.25
CA ALA A 37 0.29 1.86 16.36
C ALA A 37 0.49 0.55 17.12
N ARG A 38 -0.19 -0.52 16.71
CA ARG A 38 0.14 -1.86 17.16
C ARG A 38 1.37 -2.32 16.40
N GLU A 39 2.49 -2.40 17.07
CA GLU A 39 3.77 -2.76 16.50
C GLU A 39 3.90 -4.28 16.44
N ASN A 40 4.17 -4.83 15.23
CA ASN A 40 4.55 -6.23 15.03
C ASN A 40 6.05 -6.39 15.26
N PHE A 41 6.84 -5.36 14.89
CA PHE A 41 8.29 -5.40 14.98
C PHE A 41 8.85 -3.97 15.11
N VAL A 42 9.90 -3.83 15.92
CA VAL A 42 10.71 -2.58 16.02
C VAL A 42 12.15 -2.96 15.74
N ALA A 43 12.71 -2.41 14.68
CA ALA A 43 14.08 -2.69 14.28
C ALA A 43 15.11 -2.09 15.24
N SER A 44 16.20 -2.83 15.48
CA SER A 44 17.40 -2.32 16.14
C SER A 44 18.35 -1.58 15.17
N LYS A 45 18.14 -1.73 13.87
CA LYS A 45 18.90 -1.11 12.78
C LYS A 45 18.12 0.05 12.19
N ASP A 46 18.86 1.01 11.61
CA ASP A 46 18.31 2.17 10.92
C ASP A 46 17.87 1.86 9.48
N ALA A 47 17.23 2.83 8.82
CA ALA A 47 16.76 2.67 7.45
C ALA A 47 17.92 2.52 6.44
N VAL A 48 19.11 3.10 6.74
CA VAL A 48 20.31 2.97 5.89
C VAL A 48 20.80 1.53 5.82
N PHE A 49 20.74 0.82 6.96
CA PHE A 49 21.09 -0.61 7.00
C PHE A 49 20.25 -1.43 6.03
N TYR A 50 18.93 -1.28 6.08
CA TYR A 50 18.00 -2.01 5.19
C TYR A 50 18.18 -1.62 3.72
N ALA A 51 18.33 -0.32 3.43
CA ALA A 51 18.54 0.16 2.07
C ALA A 51 19.82 -0.43 1.45
N ARG A 52 20.94 -0.46 2.20
CA ARG A 52 22.20 -1.08 1.73
C ARG A 52 22.07 -2.57 1.54
N MET A 53 21.43 -3.29 2.46
CA MET A 53 21.16 -4.72 2.34
C MET A 53 20.35 -5.02 1.06
N TYR A 54 19.31 -4.25 0.75
CA TYR A 54 18.53 -4.43 -0.48
C TYR A 54 19.37 -4.18 -1.73
N ARG A 55 20.24 -3.18 -1.72
CA ARG A 55 21.19 -2.93 -2.81
C ARG A 55 22.17 -4.11 -3.00
N GLU A 56 22.71 -4.66 -1.92
CA GLU A 56 23.64 -5.80 -1.96
C GLU A 56 22.96 -7.07 -2.51
N LEU A 57 21.67 -7.25 -2.27
CA LEU A 57 20.85 -8.31 -2.84
C LEU A 57 20.43 -8.06 -4.31
N GLY A 58 20.79 -6.91 -4.89
CA GLY A 58 20.42 -6.52 -6.25
C GLY A 58 18.94 -6.15 -6.40
N LEU A 59 18.25 -5.80 -5.31
CA LEU A 59 16.86 -5.40 -5.31
C LEU A 59 16.72 -3.91 -5.67
N SER A 60 15.61 -3.55 -6.32
CA SER A 60 15.31 -2.17 -6.71
C SER A 60 13.80 -1.91 -6.77
N GLY A 61 13.40 -0.64 -6.83
CA GLY A 61 11.99 -0.23 -6.95
C GLY A 61 11.17 -0.53 -5.70
N GLY A 62 11.81 -0.86 -4.58
CA GLY A 62 11.16 -0.92 -3.27
C GLY A 62 10.82 0.48 -2.75
N HIS A 63 10.22 0.56 -1.57
CA HIS A 63 9.74 1.84 -1.06
C HIS A 63 10.08 2.08 0.41
N ILE A 64 10.16 3.36 0.76
CA ILE A 64 10.19 3.87 2.14
C ILE A 64 8.87 4.58 2.39
N ILE A 65 8.17 4.26 3.49
CA ILE A 65 6.96 4.98 3.91
C ILE A 65 7.18 5.68 5.25
N LEU A 66 6.96 7.00 5.25
CA LEU A 66 6.91 7.82 6.44
C LEU A 66 5.50 7.72 7.05
N LEU A 67 5.38 7.03 8.18
CA LEU A 67 4.08 6.76 8.81
C LEU A 67 3.61 7.88 9.75
N ASN A 68 4.48 8.81 10.12
CA ASN A 68 4.09 9.98 10.90
C ASN A 68 3.49 11.07 9.99
N PRO A 69 2.39 11.71 10.40
CA PRO A 69 1.90 12.90 9.72
C PRO A 69 2.86 14.08 9.89
N VAL A 70 2.76 15.08 9.00
CA VAL A 70 3.69 16.23 8.97
C VAL A 70 3.65 17.07 10.26
N ASP A 71 2.52 17.07 10.96
CA ASP A 71 2.32 17.77 12.25
C ASP A 71 2.73 16.94 13.48
N SER A 72 3.20 15.69 13.28
CA SER A 72 3.72 14.86 14.37
C SER A 72 5.05 15.38 14.91
N PRO A 73 5.28 15.35 16.24
CA PRO A 73 6.57 15.67 16.82
C PRO A 73 7.70 14.72 16.37
N TYR A 74 7.36 13.57 15.83
CA TYR A 74 8.31 12.57 15.31
C TYR A 74 8.58 12.70 13.81
N TYR A 75 7.87 13.59 13.09
CA TYR A 75 8.00 13.70 11.63
C TYR A 75 9.43 13.96 11.18
N GLU A 76 10.11 14.92 11.79
CA GLU A 76 11.49 15.27 11.42
C GLU A 76 12.47 14.11 11.64
N SER A 77 12.34 13.36 12.73
CA SER A 77 13.18 12.17 12.98
C SER A 77 12.89 11.04 11.97
N THR A 78 11.63 10.86 11.60
CA THR A 78 11.20 9.89 10.56
C THR A 78 11.71 10.29 9.19
N LYS A 79 11.56 11.57 8.81
CA LYS A 79 12.05 12.14 7.56
C LYS A 79 13.58 12.02 7.44
N LYS A 80 14.31 12.31 8.51
CA LYS A 80 15.77 12.17 8.56
C LYS A 80 16.21 10.75 8.19
N GLN A 81 15.61 9.73 8.79
CA GLN A 81 15.89 8.32 8.49
C GLN A 81 15.66 8.01 7.00
N ALA A 82 14.56 8.51 6.41
CA ALA A 82 14.26 8.32 5.01
C ALA A 82 15.30 9.00 4.10
N ILE A 83 15.63 10.27 4.36
CA ILE A 83 16.64 11.02 3.61
C ILE A 83 18.02 10.35 3.65
N GLU A 84 18.46 9.88 4.82
CA GLU A 84 19.73 9.18 4.99
C GLU A 84 19.76 7.86 4.18
N ALA A 85 18.67 7.09 4.18
CA ALA A 85 18.56 5.86 3.41
C ALA A 85 18.56 6.11 1.90
N LEU A 86 17.80 7.11 1.42
CA LEU A 86 17.74 7.52 0.01
C LEU A 86 19.12 7.99 -0.47
N SER A 87 19.81 8.82 0.30
CA SER A 87 21.14 9.34 -0.02
C SER A 87 22.21 8.25 -0.05
N ALA A 88 22.07 7.22 0.80
CA ALA A 88 22.98 6.07 0.81
C ALA A 88 22.82 5.14 -0.41
N THR A 89 21.66 5.14 -1.06
CA THR A 89 21.29 4.26 -2.16
C THR A 89 20.51 5.00 -3.26
N PRO A 90 21.11 6.03 -3.92
CA PRO A 90 20.39 6.85 -4.88
C PRO A 90 19.76 6.04 -6.01
N GLY A 91 18.50 6.36 -6.35
CA GLY A 91 17.75 5.70 -7.43
C GLY A 91 17.19 4.31 -7.09
N LEU A 92 17.50 3.76 -5.91
CA LEU A 92 17.10 2.40 -5.52
C LEU A 92 15.65 2.33 -5.04
N LEU A 93 15.23 3.27 -4.20
CA LEU A 93 13.98 3.23 -3.47
C LEU A 93 13.06 4.41 -3.84
N GLN A 94 11.78 4.15 -3.79
CA GLN A 94 10.69 5.13 -3.83
C GLN A 94 10.43 5.65 -2.42
N VAL A 95 9.73 6.79 -2.27
CA VAL A 95 9.38 7.33 -0.95
C VAL A 95 7.96 7.86 -0.90
N GLY A 96 7.24 7.53 0.18
CA GLY A 96 5.88 7.99 0.44
C GLY A 96 5.66 8.42 1.88
N GLY A 97 4.47 8.94 2.15
CA GLY A 97 4.06 9.46 3.45
C GLY A 97 4.11 10.99 3.51
N GLY A 98 2.93 11.62 3.37
CA GLY A 98 2.83 13.09 3.43
C GLY A 98 3.39 13.83 2.21
N ILE A 99 3.61 13.16 1.08
CA ILE A 99 4.15 13.77 -0.13
C ILE A 99 3.11 14.66 -0.82
N THR A 100 3.56 15.83 -1.24
CA THR A 100 2.79 16.85 -1.98
C THR A 100 3.64 17.42 -3.11
N ALA A 101 3.07 18.27 -3.98
CA ALA A 101 3.83 18.97 -5.00
C ALA A 101 4.87 19.95 -4.42
N ASP A 102 4.74 20.35 -3.15
CA ASP A 102 5.62 21.34 -2.53
C ASP A 102 6.88 20.70 -1.91
N ASN A 103 6.83 19.42 -1.51
CA ASN A 103 7.95 18.73 -0.87
C ASN A 103 8.52 17.56 -1.70
N ALA A 104 7.88 17.17 -2.79
CA ALA A 104 8.29 16.01 -3.60
C ALA A 104 9.73 16.15 -4.12
N GLN A 105 10.13 17.32 -4.59
CA GLN A 105 11.46 17.55 -5.15
C GLN A 105 12.58 17.32 -4.12
N GLU A 106 12.36 17.68 -2.86
CA GLU A 106 13.33 17.46 -1.78
C GLU A 106 13.72 15.97 -1.65
N PHE A 107 12.74 15.07 -1.73
CA PHE A 107 13.00 13.63 -1.64
C PHE A 107 13.69 13.07 -2.90
N LEU A 108 13.34 13.60 -4.08
CA LEU A 108 14.03 13.23 -5.32
C LEU A 108 15.48 13.70 -5.30
N ASP A 109 15.76 14.92 -4.83
CA ASP A 109 17.11 15.44 -4.67
C ASP A 109 17.93 14.65 -3.65
N ALA A 110 17.26 14.09 -2.64
CA ALA A 110 17.87 13.18 -1.66
C ALA A 110 18.19 11.79 -2.23
N GLY A 111 17.74 11.46 -3.43
CA GLY A 111 18.05 10.21 -4.11
C GLY A 111 16.86 9.26 -4.28
N ALA A 112 15.63 9.66 -3.99
CA ALA A 112 14.47 8.83 -4.31
C ALA A 112 14.35 8.59 -5.82
N SER A 113 14.02 7.37 -6.21
CA SER A 113 13.70 7.07 -7.61
C SER A 113 12.35 7.70 -8.01
N HIS A 114 11.37 7.61 -7.14
CA HIS A 114 10.01 8.14 -7.31
C HIS A 114 9.44 8.63 -5.98
N VAL A 115 8.40 9.45 -6.06
CA VAL A 115 7.56 9.82 -4.92
C VAL A 115 6.23 9.11 -4.99
N ILE A 116 5.76 8.58 -3.84
CA ILE A 116 4.50 7.86 -3.71
C ILE A 116 3.47 8.79 -3.07
N VAL A 117 2.31 8.93 -3.70
CA VAL A 117 1.24 9.81 -3.21
C VAL A 117 -0.11 9.10 -3.15
N THR A 118 -0.89 9.42 -2.11
CA THR A 118 -2.26 8.95 -1.90
C THR A 118 -3.16 10.13 -1.52
N SER A 119 -3.19 10.53 -0.25
CA SER A 119 -4.13 11.54 0.27
C SER A 119 -3.98 12.93 -0.35
N TYR A 120 -2.85 13.25 -0.97
CA TYR A 120 -2.67 14.51 -1.70
C TYR A 120 -3.53 14.56 -2.96
N VAL A 121 -3.67 13.44 -3.67
CA VAL A 121 -4.40 13.34 -4.94
C VAL A 121 -5.84 12.84 -4.77
N PHE A 122 -6.18 12.27 -3.62
CA PHE A 122 -7.55 11.89 -3.28
C PHE A 122 -8.09 12.83 -2.20
N LYS A 123 -8.96 13.74 -2.57
CA LYS A 123 -9.55 14.74 -1.65
C LYS A 123 -11.07 14.60 -1.62
N ASN A 124 -11.64 14.64 -0.40
CA ASN A 124 -13.09 14.58 -0.22
C ASN A 124 -13.74 13.37 -0.94
N GLY A 125 -13.06 12.23 -0.90
CA GLY A 125 -13.54 11.00 -1.53
C GLY A 125 -13.45 10.95 -3.05
N LYS A 126 -12.76 11.89 -3.70
CA LYS A 126 -12.65 12.01 -5.18
C LYS A 126 -11.21 12.25 -5.63
N ILE A 127 -10.93 12.00 -6.90
CA ILE A 127 -9.67 12.35 -7.53
C ILE A 127 -9.57 13.87 -7.66
N SER A 128 -8.47 14.44 -7.15
CA SER A 128 -8.13 15.86 -7.31
C SER A 128 -7.22 16.05 -8.52
N TYR A 129 -7.80 16.27 -9.69
CA TYR A 129 -7.03 16.54 -10.92
C TYR A 129 -6.17 17.79 -10.82
N THR A 130 -6.58 18.79 -10.03
CA THR A 130 -5.77 19.97 -9.76
C THR A 130 -4.45 19.58 -9.08
N ASN A 131 -4.52 18.73 -8.03
CA ASN A 131 -3.33 18.28 -7.31
C ASN A 131 -2.49 17.31 -8.16
N LEU A 132 -3.11 16.40 -8.92
CA LEU A 132 -2.40 15.53 -9.87
C LEU A 132 -1.59 16.34 -10.90
N LYS A 133 -2.24 17.30 -11.57
CA LYS A 133 -1.56 18.16 -12.56
C LYS A 133 -0.47 19.02 -11.93
N ARG A 134 -0.68 19.51 -10.69
CA ARG A 134 0.32 20.26 -9.94
C ARG A 134 1.53 19.39 -9.60
N LEU A 135 1.32 18.15 -9.18
CA LEU A 135 2.40 17.20 -8.90
C LEU A 135 3.18 16.84 -10.17
N VAL A 136 2.48 16.50 -11.27
CA VAL A 136 3.12 16.22 -12.57
C VAL A 136 3.94 17.42 -13.06
N LYS A 137 3.43 18.64 -12.87
CA LYS A 137 4.20 19.86 -13.21
C LYS A 137 5.44 20.04 -12.36
N ALA A 138 5.40 19.63 -11.09
CA ALA A 138 6.51 19.78 -10.16
C ALA A 138 7.65 18.79 -10.44
N VAL A 139 7.35 17.50 -10.70
CA VAL A 139 8.37 16.43 -10.72
C VAL A 139 8.36 15.56 -11.99
N GLY A 140 7.40 15.74 -12.92
CA GLY A 140 7.18 14.86 -14.07
C GLY A 140 6.43 13.57 -13.68
N LYS A 141 5.62 13.04 -14.60
CA LYS A 141 4.85 11.81 -14.34
C LYS A 141 5.74 10.58 -14.14
N GLU A 142 6.92 10.58 -14.74
CA GLU A 142 7.94 9.51 -14.71
C GLU A 142 8.59 9.36 -13.32
N ARG A 143 8.26 10.25 -12.38
CA ARG A 143 8.74 10.24 -10.99
C ARG A 143 7.62 10.04 -9.98
N ILE A 144 6.40 9.69 -10.44
CA ILE A 144 5.23 9.56 -9.58
C ILE A 144 4.79 8.10 -9.54
N VAL A 145 4.60 7.60 -8.33
CA VAL A 145 3.84 6.37 -8.02
C VAL A 145 2.54 6.78 -7.35
N LEU A 146 1.41 6.29 -7.84
CA LEU A 146 0.14 6.46 -7.14
C LEU A 146 -0.13 5.23 -6.26
N ASP A 147 -0.26 5.44 -4.96
CA ASP A 147 -0.72 4.40 -4.04
C ASP A 147 -2.26 4.36 -4.09
N LEU A 148 -2.76 3.24 -4.57
CA LEU A 148 -4.18 2.91 -4.71
C LEU A 148 -4.60 1.87 -3.68
N SER A 149 -4.16 2.05 -2.41
CA SER A 149 -4.63 1.23 -1.31
C SER A 149 -6.15 1.10 -1.33
N CYS A 150 -6.69 -0.11 -1.19
CA CYS A 150 -8.12 -0.36 -1.38
C CYS A 150 -8.74 -1.28 -0.32
N LYS A 151 -10.06 -1.17 -0.18
CA LYS A 151 -10.90 -2.04 0.66
C LYS A 151 -12.14 -2.51 -0.10
N ALA A 152 -12.66 -3.66 0.32
CA ALA A 152 -13.87 -4.25 -0.22
C ALA A 152 -15.13 -3.43 0.13
N ALA A 153 -16.08 -3.34 -0.80
CA ALA A 153 -17.33 -2.57 -0.63
C ALA A 153 -18.23 -3.09 0.52
N ALA A 154 -18.13 -4.36 0.89
CA ALA A 154 -18.94 -4.94 1.96
C ALA A 154 -18.67 -4.30 3.33
N ASP A 155 -17.49 -3.74 3.54
CA ASP A 155 -17.14 -3.05 4.79
C ASP A 155 -17.81 -1.66 4.93
N LEU A 156 -18.45 -1.14 3.86
CA LEU A 156 -19.22 0.10 3.90
C LEU A 156 -20.52 -0.01 4.72
N SER A 157 -21.02 -1.22 4.96
CA SER A 157 -22.29 -1.44 5.67
C SER A 157 -22.15 -1.52 7.19
N ALA A 158 -20.92 -1.75 7.70
CA ALA A 158 -20.68 -1.92 9.13
C ALA A 158 -20.60 -0.58 9.90
N ASP A 159 -20.19 0.52 9.25
CA ASP A 159 -19.99 1.82 9.90
C ASP A 159 -21.24 2.71 9.99
N LYS A 160 -22.43 2.23 9.59
CA LYS A 160 -23.68 3.04 9.59
C LYS A 160 -24.59 2.84 10.80
N ASN A 161 -24.20 2.04 11.80
CA ASN A 161 -25.08 1.70 12.93
C ASN A 161 -24.69 2.32 14.29
N ASP A 162 -24.00 3.45 14.32
CA ASP A 162 -23.87 4.22 15.57
C ASP A 162 -24.45 5.63 15.37
N ASN A 163 -25.76 5.76 15.45
CA ASN A 163 -26.54 6.89 15.99
C ASN A 163 -27.98 6.89 15.43
N ILE A 164 -28.84 6.07 15.98
CA ILE A 164 -30.27 6.39 16.08
C ILE A 164 -30.69 6.10 17.52
N ASP A 165 -31.00 7.17 18.23
CA ASP A 165 -31.46 7.23 19.58
C ASP A 165 -32.78 6.48 19.76
N SER A 166 -32.92 5.90 20.94
CA SER A 166 -33.97 5.06 21.46
C SER A 166 -35.35 5.73 21.54
N GLY A 167 -36.36 4.95 21.24
CA GLY A 167 -37.74 5.28 21.63
C GLY A 167 -38.74 4.16 21.39
N THR A 168 -39.03 3.37 22.44
CA THR A 168 -40.28 2.67 22.79
C THR A 168 -40.69 1.35 22.12
N THR A 169 -40.69 0.33 22.98
CA THR A 169 -41.68 -0.72 23.36
C THR A 169 -42.17 -1.79 22.36
N GLU A 170 -41.87 -3.04 22.81
CA GLU A 170 -42.69 -4.27 22.85
C GLU A 170 -43.38 -4.81 21.57
N GLU A 171 -43.02 -5.97 21.11
CA GLU A 171 -43.64 -7.27 21.39
C GLU A 171 -43.01 -8.41 20.57
N THR A 172 -42.94 -9.56 21.22
CA THR A 172 -42.50 -10.88 20.85
C THR A 172 -43.03 -11.40 19.50
N HIS A 173 -42.13 -12.12 18.73
CA HIS A 173 -42.41 -13.44 18.16
C HIS A 173 -41.15 -14.13 17.71
N GLU A 174 -40.87 -15.31 18.31
CA GLU A 174 -39.92 -16.30 17.84
C GLU A 174 -40.27 -16.75 16.42
N ILE A 175 -39.28 -16.75 15.51
CA ILE A 175 -39.25 -17.65 14.36
C ILE A 175 -37.83 -18.20 14.17
N VAL A 176 -37.78 -19.50 14.31
CA VAL A 176 -36.70 -20.48 14.10
C VAL A 176 -35.90 -20.25 12.84
N GLY A 177 -34.58 -20.45 13.01
CA GLY A 177 -33.53 -20.30 12.02
C GLY A 177 -33.73 -21.02 10.70
N LYS A 178 -33.29 -20.34 9.67
CA LYS A 178 -32.74 -20.99 8.45
C LYS A 178 -31.53 -20.19 8.02
N ASN A 179 -30.35 -20.85 8.08
CA ASN A 179 -29.13 -20.43 7.41
C ASN A 179 -29.42 -20.25 5.89
N ILE A 180 -29.68 -19.04 5.47
CA ILE A 180 -29.65 -18.67 4.07
C ILE A 180 -28.22 -18.22 3.78
N LYS A 181 -27.41 -19.11 3.21
CA LYS A 181 -26.24 -18.71 2.44
C LYS A 181 -26.78 -17.88 1.28
N SER A 182 -26.73 -16.57 1.40
CA SER A 182 -27.04 -15.67 0.28
C SER A 182 -25.84 -15.77 -0.67
N GLY A 183 -25.98 -16.56 -1.70
CA GLY A 183 -25.15 -16.51 -2.88
C GLY A 183 -25.43 -15.19 -3.63
N SER A 184 -24.79 -14.09 -3.24
CA SER A 184 -24.74 -12.92 -4.08
C SER A 184 -23.73 -13.19 -5.20
N THR A 185 -24.21 -13.39 -6.41
CA THR A 185 -23.43 -13.45 -7.65
C THR A 185 -22.91 -12.06 -8.08
N GLY A 186 -22.78 -11.13 -7.17
CA GLY A 186 -22.23 -9.80 -7.40
C GLY A 186 -20.69 -9.86 -7.38
N ILE A 187 -20.04 -9.27 -8.39
CA ILE A 187 -18.59 -9.08 -8.43
C ILE A 187 -18.23 -8.17 -7.26
N GLN A 188 -17.30 -8.63 -6.38
CA GLN A 188 -16.80 -7.82 -5.26
C GLN A 188 -16.15 -6.56 -5.79
N LYS A 189 -16.59 -5.39 -5.32
CA LYS A 189 -16.01 -4.09 -5.66
C LYS A 189 -15.03 -3.64 -4.59
N TYR A 190 -13.97 -2.94 -5.01
CA TYR A 190 -12.96 -2.36 -4.13
C TYR A 190 -12.90 -0.86 -4.37
N TYR A 191 -12.74 -0.09 -3.29
CA TYR A 191 -12.66 1.37 -3.34
C TYR A 191 -11.34 1.83 -2.73
N ILE A 192 -10.76 2.87 -3.34
CA ILE A 192 -9.53 3.49 -2.84
C ILE A 192 -9.77 4.05 -1.44
N VAL A 193 -8.80 3.82 -0.55
CA VAL A 193 -8.80 4.35 0.82
C VAL A 193 -7.62 5.30 1.02
N THR A 194 -7.80 6.29 1.87
CA THR A 194 -6.82 7.34 2.18
C THR A 194 -6.64 7.51 3.68
N ASP A 195 -5.78 8.44 4.07
CA ASP A 195 -5.53 8.80 5.46
C ASP A 195 -5.23 7.56 6.32
N ARG A 196 -4.21 6.79 5.89
CA ARG A 196 -3.80 5.54 6.55
C ARG A 196 -4.94 4.53 6.64
N TRP A 197 -5.69 4.39 5.52
CA TRP A 197 -6.81 3.47 5.31
C TRP A 197 -8.05 3.74 6.18
N GLN A 198 -8.12 4.91 6.81
CA GLN A 198 -9.24 5.30 7.69
C GLN A 198 -10.41 5.91 6.90
N LYS A 199 -10.16 6.46 5.71
CA LYS A 199 -11.19 7.11 4.90
C LYS A 199 -11.35 6.41 3.56
N MET A 200 -12.55 5.93 3.29
CA MET A 200 -12.93 5.41 1.99
C MET A 200 -13.28 6.54 1.03
N THR A 201 -12.88 6.38 -0.22
CA THR A 201 -13.26 7.29 -1.31
C THR A 201 -14.43 6.71 -2.11
N ASN A 202 -14.98 7.49 -3.05
CA ASN A 202 -15.96 7.03 -4.04
C ASN A 202 -15.27 6.54 -5.34
N VAL A 203 -13.96 6.32 -5.31
CA VAL A 203 -13.17 5.92 -6.47
C VAL A 203 -12.99 4.41 -6.43
N GLU A 204 -13.65 3.71 -7.35
CA GLU A 204 -13.55 2.25 -7.50
C GLU A 204 -12.21 1.86 -8.12
N LEU A 205 -11.58 0.80 -7.61
CA LEU A 205 -10.42 0.16 -8.23
C LEU A 205 -10.91 -0.70 -9.41
N CYS A 206 -10.91 -0.14 -10.60
CA CYS A 206 -11.37 -0.78 -11.83
C CYS A 206 -10.50 -0.37 -13.03
N ALA A 207 -10.70 -1.02 -14.17
CA ALA A 207 -9.91 -0.77 -15.38
C ALA A 207 -10.01 0.68 -15.86
N GLU A 208 -11.17 1.29 -15.75
CA GLU A 208 -11.43 2.68 -16.13
C GLU A 208 -10.60 3.64 -15.28
N THR A 209 -10.64 3.49 -13.95
CA THR A 209 -9.85 4.29 -12.99
C THR A 209 -8.35 4.11 -13.24
N LEU A 210 -7.90 2.87 -13.44
CA LEU A 210 -6.49 2.59 -13.72
C LEU A 210 -6.04 3.21 -15.06
N ASN A 211 -6.87 3.14 -16.12
CA ASN A 211 -6.58 3.81 -17.40
C ASN A 211 -6.45 5.33 -17.25
N GLU A 212 -7.33 5.94 -16.47
CA GLU A 212 -7.33 7.37 -16.26
C GLU A 212 -6.10 7.82 -15.46
N LEU A 213 -5.84 7.18 -14.32
CA LEU A 213 -4.74 7.54 -13.43
C LEU A 213 -3.35 7.26 -14.03
N SER A 214 -3.21 6.25 -14.89
CA SER A 214 -1.95 5.94 -15.57
C SER A 214 -1.41 7.05 -16.49
N GLN A 215 -2.23 8.06 -16.81
CA GLN A 215 -1.80 9.23 -17.56
C GLN A 215 -0.93 10.18 -16.72
N TYR A 216 -0.95 10.04 -15.38
CA TYR A 216 -0.34 10.96 -14.42
C TYR A 216 0.79 10.34 -13.60
N CYS A 217 1.10 9.07 -13.79
CA CYS A 217 2.13 8.36 -13.02
C CYS A 217 2.91 7.35 -13.87
N ASP A 218 3.99 6.84 -13.31
CA ASP A 218 4.83 5.81 -13.90
C ASP A 218 4.46 4.40 -13.39
N GLU A 219 4.02 4.31 -12.13
CA GLU A 219 3.75 3.04 -11.45
C GLU A 219 2.54 3.17 -10.51
N PHE A 220 1.88 2.04 -10.24
CA PHE A 220 0.90 1.88 -9.16
C PHE A 220 1.47 1.02 -8.03
N LEU A 221 1.31 1.48 -6.77
CA LEU A 221 1.44 0.66 -5.56
C LEU A 221 0.03 0.40 -5.03
N VAL A 222 -0.35 -0.87 -4.84
CA VAL A 222 -1.72 -1.24 -4.45
C VAL A 222 -1.69 -2.10 -3.20
N HIS A 223 -2.08 -1.52 -2.06
CA HIS A 223 -2.25 -2.27 -0.82
C HIS A 223 -3.68 -2.81 -0.71
N ALA A 224 -3.82 -4.12 -0.58
CA ALA A 224 -5.06 -4.75 -0.16
C ALA A 224 -5.22 -4.56 1.36
N ALA A 225 -5.79 -3.42 1.79
CA ALA A 225 -5.79 -2.97 3.18
C ALA A 225 -6.54 -3.92 4.13
N ASP A 226 -7.50 -4.70 3.62
CA ASP A 226 -8.27 -5.66 4.41
C ASP A 226 -7.44 -6.86 4.89
N VAL A 227 -6.37 -7.20 4.19
CA VAL A 227 -5.48 -8.33 4.52
C VAL A 227 -4.10 -7.89 5.00
N GLU A 228 -3.78 -6.58 4.94
CA GLU A 228 -2.47 -6.06 5.31
C GLU A 228 -2.12 -6.30 6.78
N GLY A 229 -0.92 -6.84 7.01
CA GLY A 229 -0.42 -7.17 8.35
C GLY A 229 -1.09 -8.36 9.03
N LYS A 230 -2.08 -9.01 8.38
CA LYS A 230 -2.81 -10.16 8.95
C LYS A 230 -2.18 -11.51 8.64
N GLN A 231 -1.32 -11.60 7.62
CA GLN A 231 -0.64 -12.81 7.17
C GLN A 231 -1.64 -13.98 6.90
N ASN A 232 -2.75 -13.66 6.22
CA ASN A 232 -3.85 -14.62 5.95
C ASN A 232 -3.99 -14.98 4.47
N GLY A 233 -2.99 -14.70 3.67
CA GLY A 233 -3.04 -14.84 2.21
C GLY A 233 -3.41 -13.53 1.50
N ILE A 234 -3.19 -13.52 0.20
CA ILE A 234 -3.43 -12.35 -0.66
C ILE A 234 -4.94 -12.14 -0.93
N GLU A 235 -5.30 -10.90 -1.29
CA GLU A 235 -6.64 -10.59 -1.81
C GLU A 235 -6.70 -10.92 -3.32
N GLU A 236 -7.17 -12.13 -3.63
CA GLU A 236 -7.13 -12.67 -4.99
C GLU A 236 -7.88 -11.82 -6.02
N ASN A 237 -9.01 -11.22 -5.63
CA ASN A 237 -9.79 -10.42 -6.57
C ASN A 237 -9.06 -9.13 -6.94
N VAL A 238 -8.38 -8.49 -5.97
CA VAL A 238 -7.51 -7.35 -6.25
C VAL A 238 -6.39 -7.76 -7.20
N ALA A 239 -5.69 -8.85 -6.91
CA ALA A 239 -4.62 -9.36 -7.77
C ALA A 239 -5.10 -9.66 -9.20
N LYS A 240 -6.32 -10.24 -9.37
CA LYS A 240 -6.96 -10.47 -10.67
C LYS A 240 -7.27 -9.17 -11.42
N ILE A 241 -7.81 -8.14 -10.73
CA ILE A 241 -8.07 -6.83 -11.33
C ILE A 241 -6.76 -6.24 -11.87
N LEU A 242 -5.70 -6.25 -11.07
CA LEU A 242 -4.40 -5.69 -11.44
C LEU A 242 -3.76 -6.45 -12.61
N GLY A 243 -3.69 -7.78 -12.53
CA GLY A 243 -3.11 -8.63 -13.59
C GLY A 243 -3.86 -8.57 -14.92
N ASN A 244 -5.18 -8.36 -14.89
CA ASN A 244 -5.98 -8.19 -16.10
C ASN A 244 -5.73 -6.84 -16.79
N TRP A 245 -5.33 -5.83 -16.01
CA TRP A 245 -5.12 -4.49 -16.55
C TRP A 245 -3.65 -4.17 -16.87
N ALA A 246 -2.72 -4.43 -16.02
CA ALA A 246 -1.26 -4.19 -15.99
C ALA A 246 -0.62 -3.53 -17.24
N LYS A 247 -0.96 -2.26 -17.51
CA LYS A 247 -0.42 -1.47 -18.64
C LYS A 247 0.84 -0.68 -18.30
N ILE A 248 1.05 -0.42 -17.00
CA ILE A 248 2.26 0.17 -16.43
C ILE A 248 2.73 -0.72 -15.27
N PRO A 249 3.92 -0.54 -14.69
CA PRO A 249 4.35 -1.27 -13.51
C PRO A 249 3.33 -1.19 -12.38
N ILE A 250 3.07 -2.33 -11.73
CA ILE A 250 2.18 -2.43 -10.56
C ILE A 250 2.87 -3.26 -9.50
N THR A 251 2.89 -2.77 -8.27
CA THR A 251 3.31 -3.51 -7.09
C THR A 251 2.11 -3.80 -6.21
N TYR A 252 1.87 -5.08 -5.93
CA TYR A 252 0.85 -5.53 -4.98
C TYR A 252 1.45 -5.62 -3.57
N ALA A 253 0.70 -5.20 -2.57
CA ALA A 253 1.00 -5.33 -1.15
C ALA A 253 -0.20 -5.87 -0.36
N GLY A 254 0.06 -6.68 0.64
CA GLY A 254 -0.93 -7.15 1.61
C GLY A 254 -1.11 -8.66 1.67
N GLY A 255 -1.13 -9.18 2.89
CA GLY A 255 -1.54 -10.54 3.22
C GLY A 255 -0.54 -11.66 2.99
N VAL A 256 0.49 -11.48 2.17
CA VAL A 256 1.50 -12.52 1.89
C VAL A 256 2.14 -13.02 3.18
N HIS A 257 2.13 -14.35 3.40
CA HIS A 257 2.75 -14.98 4.57
C HIS A 257 3.59 -16.23 4.27
N ASN A 258 3.50 -16.78 3.05
CA ASN A 258 4.29 -17.91 2.58
C ASN A 258 4.63 -17.78 1.08
N LEU A 259 5.44 -18.72 0.54
CA LEU A 259 5.84 -18.71 -0.87
C LEU A 259 4.69 -19.07 -1.81
N GLU A 260 3.75 -19.88 -1.34
CA GLU A 260 2.55 -20.27 -2.09
C GLU A 260 1.68 -19.04 -2.43
N ASP A 261 1.63 -18.04 -1.54
CA ASP A 261 0.93 -16.77 -1.82
C ASP A 261 1.61 -15.99 -2.97
N ILE A 262 2.94 -16.02 -3.04
CA ILE A 262 3.70 -15.38 -4.13
C ILE A 262 3.44 -16.14 -5.43
N SER A 263 3.52 -17.46 -5.42
CA SER A 263 3.22 -18.30 -6.58
C SER A 263 1.77 -18.10 -7.06
N LEU A 264 0.81 -17.96 -6.13
CA LEU A 264 -0.57 -17.65 -6.44
C LEU A 264 -0.70 -16.25 -7.08
N LEU A 265 -0.05 -15.22 -6.50
CA LEU A 265 -0.04 -13.87 -7.06
C LEU A 265 0.53 -13.84 -8.48
N LYS A 266 1.65 -14.54 -8.73
CA LYS A 266 2.22 -14.68 -10.07
C LYS A 266 1.20 -15.23 -11.05
N LYS A 267 0.55 -16.34 -10.69
CA LYS A 267 -0.45 -17.00 -11.54
C LYS A 267 -1.65 -16.12 -11.86
N ILE A 268 -2.31 -15.55 -10.84
CA ILE A 268 -3.54 -14.76 -11.03
C ILE A 268 -3.26 -13.34 -11.49
N GLY A 269 -2.09 -12.78 -11.15
CA GLY A 269 -1.55 -11.52 -11.64
C GLY A 269 -0.95 -11.60 -13.04
N LYS A 270 -0.98 -12.80 -13.68
CA LYS A 270 -0.50 -13.05 -15.05
C LYS A 270 0.96 -12.64 -15.27
N GLU A 271 1.83 -12.88 -14.28
CA GLU A 271 3.25 -12.49 -14.29
C GLU A 271 3.49 -10.97 -14.50
N ASN A 272 2.46 -10.13 -14.31
CA ASN A 272 2.52 -8.69 -14.59
C ASN A 272 2.45 -7.80 -13.33
N VAL A 273 2.35 -8.41 -12.14
CA VAL A 273 2.21 -7.70 -10.87
C VAL A 273 3.37 -8.05 -9.97
N ASP A 274 4.19 -7.05 -9.65
CA ASP A 274 5.29 -7.17 -8.69
C ASP A 274 4.73 -7.32 -7.26
N VAL A 275 5.54 -7.79 -6.33
CA VAL A 275 5.11 -8.05 -4.95
C VAL A 275 5.99 -7.34 -3.94
N THR A 276 5.36 -6.79 -2.90
CA THR A 276 6.06 -6.41 -1.66
C THR A 276 5.60 -7.29 -0.50
N VAL A 277 6.51 -7.60 0.40
CA VAL A 277 6.26 -8.38 1.62
C VAL A 277 6.88 -7.62 2.78
N GLY A 278 6.13 -7.41 3.83
CA GLY A 278 6.56 -6.70 5.04
C GLY A 278 6.72 -7.65 6.23
N SER A 279 5.74 -7.64 7.13
CA SER A 279 5.77 -8.30 8.45
C SER A 279 5.98 -9.82 8.43
N ALA A 280 5.80 -10.48 7.28
CA ALA A 280 6.07 -11.92 7.16
C ALA A 280 7.57 -12.25 7.03
N LEU A 281 8.42 -11.28 6.65
CA LEU A 281 9.85 -11.51 6.45
C LEU A 281 10.60 -11.71 7.78
N ASP A 282 11.58 -12.59 7.77
CA ASP A 282 12.46 -12.88 8.91
C ASP A 282 13.26 -11.66 9.38
N ILE A 283 13.66 -10.79 8.46
CA ILE A 283 14.32 -9.52 8.77
C ILE A 283 13.44 -8.55 9.59
N PHE A 284 12.13 -8.81 9.64
CA PHE A 284 11.13 -8.08 10.42
C PHE A 284 10.42 -8.98 11.45
N GLY A 285 11.08 -10.06 11.87
CA GLY A 285 10.58 -10.97 12.91
C GLY A 285 9.53 -11.98 12.44
N GLY A 286 9.24 -12.06 11.14
CA GLY A 286 8.39 -13.08 10.54
C GLY A 286 9.13 -14.43 10.31
N ASN A 287 8.46 -15.35 9.66
CA ASN A 287 8.98 -16.70 9.40
C ASN A 287 9.46 -16.92 7.96
N LEU A 288 9.17 -15.98 7.05
CA LEU A 288 9.48 -16.11 5.65
C LEU A 288 10.87 -15.52 5.37
N LYS A 289 11.81 -16.38 4.98
CA LYS A 289 13.17 -15.95 4.70
C LYS A 289 13.23 -15.04 3.49
N LEU A 290 13.87 -13.87 3.64
CA LEU A 290 14.05 -12.90 2.56
C LEU A 290 14.69 -13.53 1.33
N GLU A 291 15.73 -14.36 1.50
CA GLU A 291 16.43 -15.04 0.41
C GLU A 291 15.48 -15.94 -0.41
N ASN A 292 14.54 -16.63 0.24
CA ASN A 292 13.56 -17.48 -0.43
C ASN A 292 12.58 -16.64 -1.26
N VAL A 293 12.12 -15.48 -0.72
CA VAL A 293 11.25 -14.55 -1.47
C VAL A 293 11.97 -14.00 -2.70
N VAL A 294 13.23 -13.59 -2.55
CA VAL A 294 14.05 -13.09 -3.68
C VAL A 294 14.24 -14.18 -4.73
N SER A 295 14.46 -15.42 -4.31
CA SER A 295 14.62 -16.57 -5.22
C SER A 295 13.31 -16.91 -5.93
N GLU A 296 12.18 -16.87 -5.23
CA GLU A 296 10.86 -17.14 -5.82
C GLU A 296 10.46 -16.08 -6.86
N CYS A 297 10.94 -14.85 -6.72
CA CYS A 297 10.64 -13.73 -7.62
C CYS A 297 11.66 -13.57 -8.76
N ARG A 298 12.62 -14.48 -8.90
CA ARG A 298 13.59 -14.56 -10.02
C ARG A 298 13.22 -15.70 -10.94
#